data_b81c5540e19335e7bb0f1ad9173279ef
#
_entry.id   b81c5540e19335e7bb0f1ad9173279ef
#
_cell.length_a   1.000
_cell.length_b   1.000
_cell.length_c   1.000
_cell.angle_alpha   90.00
_cell.angle_beta   90.00
_cell.angle_gamma   90.00
#
_symmetry.space_group_name_H-M   'P 1'
#
loop_
_entity.id
_entity.type
_entity.pdbx_description
1 polymer ?
#
loop_
_entity_poly.entity_id
_entity_poly.type
_entity_poly.pdbx_seq_one_letter_code
_entity_poly.pdbx_strand_id
1 'polypeptide(L)'
;MRQLVLSLVLLCLPVLSAQADEARNPAIETVIQQQFDAFRAEDVGTAFSFASPNIKGMFGTPENFGRMVRNGYPMVWRPAKVQFLDLRKVAGNLWQRVMVTDQAGRTHLLDYQMVETAQGWQINGVQLLPQTGVGA
;
A
#
# COMPACT_ATOMS: atom_id res chain seq x y z
N MET A 1 -65.49 -9.84 -10.84
CA MET A 1 -64.13 -10.33 -11.09
C MET A 1 -63.16 -9.24 -10.72
N ARG A 2 -62.41 -9.47 -9.67
CA ARG A 2 -61.35 -8.53 -9.23
C ARG A 2 -60.06 -8.99 -9.85
N GLN A 3 -59.53 -8.22 -10.78
CA GLN A 3 -58.18 -8.46 -11.28
C GLN A 3 -57.17 -7.87 -10.29
N LEU A 4 -56.41 -8.72 -9.67
CA LEU A 4 -55.23 -8.32 -8.89
C LEU A 4 -54.10 -8.00 -9.88
N VAL A 5 -53.87 -6.72 -10.10
CA VAL A 5 -52.68 -6.27 -10.82
C VAL A 5 -51.52 -6.35 -9.85
N LEU A 6 -50.71 -7.38 -9.99
CA LEU A 6 -49.44 -7.52 -9.25
C LEU A 6 -48.46 -6.57 -9.91
N SER A 7 -48.32 -5.38 -9.34
CA SER A 7 -47.23 -4.46 -9.71
C SER A 7 -45.92 -5.03 -9.23
N LEU A 8 -45.16 -5.63 -10.14
CA LEU A 8 -43.78 -6.03 -9.90
C LEU A 8 -42.92 -4.77 -9.85
N VAL A 9 -42.71 -4.26 -8.66
CA VAL A 9 -41.75 -3.18 -8.44
C VAL A 9 -40.35 -3.81 -8.57
N LEU A 10 -39.75 -3.64 -9.75
CA LEU A 10 -38.34 -4.00 -9.97
C LEU A 10 -37.49 -3.00 -9.20
N LEU A 11 -37.05 -3.39 -8.00
CA LEU A 11 -36.11 -2.62 -7.23
C LEU A 11 -34.75 -2.72 -7.92
N CYS A 12 -34.44 -1.75 -8.78
CA CYS A 12 -33.07 -1.54 -9.25
C CYS A 12 -32.21 -1.08 -8.06
N LEU A 13 -31.57 -2.04 -7.39
CA LEU A 13 -30.51 -1.72 -6.45
C LEU A 13 -29.33 -1.22 -7.25
N PRO A 14 -28.78 -0.04 -6.94
CA PRO A 14 -27.54 0.39 -7.57
C PRO A 14 -26.45 -0.60 -7.17
N VAL A 15 -25.87 -1.26 -8.16
CA VAL A 15 -24.65 -2.03 -7.96
C VAL A 15 -23.55 -1.01 -7.73
N LEU A 16 -23.35 -0.67 -6.46
CA LEU A 16 -22.13 0.00 -6.05
C LEU A 16 -21.00 -0.97 -6.33
N SER A 17 -20.19 -0.69 -7.34
CA SER A 17 -18.90 -1.34 -7.50
C SER A 17 -18.04 -0.86 -6.34
N ALA A 18 -18.23 -1.48 -5.18
CA ALA A 18 -17.44 -1.24 -4.02
C ALA A 18 -16.03 -1.74 -4.32
N GLN A 19 -15.05 -0.84 -4.25
CA GLN A 19 -13.70 -1.26 -3.89
C GLN A 19 -13.86 -1.97 -2.56
N ALA A 20 -13.78 -3.31 -2.58
CA ALA A 20 -13.94 -4.08 -1.37
C ALA A 20 -12.71 -3.83 -0.50
N ASP A 21 -12.91 -3.14 0.62
CA ASP A 21 -11.92 -3.10 1.67
C ASP A 21 -11.71 -4.53 2.15
N GLU A 22 -10.47 -4.96 2.05
CA GLU A 22 -10.06 -6.25 2.59
C GLU A 22 -9.84 -6.11 4.11
N ALA A 23 -10.05 -7.19 4.84
CA ALA A 23 -9.67 -7.23 6.25
C ALA A 23 -8.16 -7.00 6.38
N ARG A 24 -7.75 -6.37 7.47
CA ARG A 24 -6.33 -6.14 7.77
C ARG A 24 -5.56 -7.45 7.68
N ASN A 25 -4.38 -7.38 7.09
CA ASN A 25 -3.47 -8.52 6.99
C ASN A 25 -2.18 -8.22 7.76
N PRO A 26 -2.03 -8.79 8.98
CA PRO A 26 -0.84 -8.54 9.80
C PRO A 26 0.47 -8.97 9.13
N ALA A 27 0.44 -10.01 8.30
CA ALA A 27 1.64 -10.46 7.59
C ALA A 27 2.14 -9.41 6.57
N ILE A 28 1.23 -8.72 5.89
CA ILE A 28 1.56 -7.61 5.00
C ILE A 28 2.13 -6.43 5.80
N GLU A 29 1.46 -6.04 6.88
CA GLU A 29 1.89 -4.93 7.74
C GLU A 29 3.28 -5.20 8.32
N THR A 30 3.53 -6.44 8.76
CA THR A 30 4.84 -6.84 9.29
C THR A 30 5.96 -6.69 8.27
N VAL A 31 5.75 -7.14 7.05
CA VAL A 31 6.76 -7.01 5.97
C VAL A 31 7.10 -5.54 5.72
N ILE A 32 6.09 -4.70 5.61
CA ILE A 32 6.29 -3.26 5.38
C ILE A 32 7.01 -2.62 6.58
N GLN A 33 6.60 -2.96 7.80
CA GLN A 33 7.23 -2.43 9.02
C GLN A 33 8.69 -2.86 9.12
N GLN A 34 8.99 -4.11 8.83
CA GLN A 34 10.37 -4.61 8.85
C GLN A 34 11.25 -3.90 7.81
N GLN A 35 10.69 -3.55 6.65
CA GLN A 35 11.43 -2.76 5.67
C GLN A 35 11.73 -1.34 6.19
N PHE A 36 10.76 -0.68 6.83
CA PHE A 36 11.00 0.61 7.48
C PHE A 36 12.10 0.52 8.53
N ASP A 37 12.06 -0.52 9.36
CA ASP A 37 13.06 -0.74 10.41
C ASP A 37 14.45 -0.97 9.82
N ALA A 38 14.55 -1.70 8.71
CA ALA A 38 15.79 -1.92 7.99
C ALA A 38 16.38 -0.62 7.41
N PHE A 39 15.53 0.24 6.83
CA PHE A 39 15.97 1.56 6.36
C PHE A 39 16.48 2.44 7.50
N ARG A 40 15.80 2.43 8.66
CA ARG A 40 16.27 3.18 9.84
C ARG A 40 17.65 2.70 10.30
N ALA A 41 17.90 1.40 10.22
CA ALA A 41 19.18 0.80 10.56
C ALA A 41 20.23 0.94 9.45
N GLU A 42 19.87 1.56 8.32
CA GLU A 42 20.71 1.64 7.12
C GLU A 42 21.13 0.27 6.59
N ASP A 43 20.33 -0.76 6.89
CA ASP A 43 20.50 -2.12 6.42
C ASP A 43 19.76 -2.31 5.09
N VAL A 44 20.37 -1.82 4.03
CA VAL A 44 19.75 -1.86 2.70
C VAL A 44 19.63 -3.28 2.16
N GLY A 45 20.49 -4.19 2.58
CA GLY A 45 20.40 -5.61 2.21
C GLY A 45 19.13 -6.25 2.72
N THR A 46 18.81 -6.06 3.99
CA THR A 46 17.57 -6.55 4.59
C THR A 46 16.35 -5.85 3.98
N ALA A 47 16.39 -4.53 3.82
CA ALA A 47 15.31 -3.78 3.19
C ALA A 47 15.00 -4.30 1.77
N PHE A 48 16.05 -4.58 0.98
CA PHE A 48 15.92 -5.11 -0.37
C PHE A 48 15.35 -6.53 -0.41
N SER A 49 15.58 -7.32 0.63
CA SER A 49 15.04 -8.67 0.72
C SER A 49 13.51 -8.71 0.72
N PHE A 50 12.85 -7.65 1.17
CA PHE A 50 11.39 -7.54 1.17
C PHE A 50 10.81 -7.07 -0.16
N ALA A 51 11.65 -6.68 -1.12
CA ALA A 51 11.23 -6.32 -2.46
C ALA A 51 10.93 -7.56 -3.30
N SER A 52 9.94 -7.45 -4.18
CA SER A 52 9.60 -8.53 -5.11
C SER A 52 10.73 -8.81 -6.11
N PRO A 53 10.72 -9.99 -6.78
CA PRO A 53 11.67 -10.26 -7.84
C PRO A 53 11.68 -9.20 -8.95
N ASN A 54 10.52 -8.62 -9.27
CA ASN A 54 10.41 -7.55 -10.26
C ASN A 54 11.18 -6.29 -9.82
N ILE A 55 10.99 -5.86 -8.58
CA ILE A 55 11.71 -4.71 -8.02
C ILE A 55 13.22 -5.01 -7.92
N LYS A 56 13.58 -6.20 -7.45
CA LYS A 56 14.99 -6.62 -7.38
C LYS A 56 15.67 -6.57 -8.74
N GLY A 57 14.99 -7.04 -9.78
CA GLY A 57 15.49 -6.99 -11.16
C GLY A 57 15.65 -5.56 -11.69
N MET A 58 14.74 -4.66 -11.29
CA MET A 58 14.76 -3.26 -11.72
C MET A 58 15.96 -2.50 -11.14
N PHE A 59 16.29 -2.69 -9.87
CA PHE A 59 17.37 -1.96 -9.20
C PHE A 59 18.70 -2.70 -9.19
N GLY A 60 18.68 -4.01 -9.32
CA GLY A 60 19.85 -4.89 -9.45
C GLY A 60 20.57 -5.15 -8.12
N THR A 61 20.82 -4.13 -7.31
CA THR A 61 21.56 -4.24 -6.04
C THR A 61 20.85 -3.55 -4.89
N PRO A 62 21.09 -4.01 -3.64
CA PRO A 62 20.58 -3.31 -2.46
C PRO A 62 21.05 -1.84 -2.36
N GLU A 63 22.28 -1.57 -2.78
CA GLU A 63 22.85 -0.23 -2.73
C GLU A 63 22.12 0.73 -3.66
N ASN A 64 21.81 0.30 -4.88
CA ASN A 64 21.03 1.10 -5.83
C ASN A 64 19.62 1.35 -5.32
N PHE A 65 19.00 0.31 -4.76
CA PHE A 65 17.67 0.40 -4.15
C PHE A 65 17.66 1.38 -2.97
N GLY A 66 18.61 1.24 -2.06
CA GLY A 66 18.74 2.11 -0.91
C GLY A 66 18.98 3.58 -1.29
N ARG A 67 19.81 3.82 -2.29
CA ARG A 67 20.06 5.18 -2.80
C ARG A 67 18.79 5.80 -3.38
N MET A 68 18.02 5.03 -4.13
CA MET A 68 16.75 5.48 -4.69
C MET A 68 15.77 5.88 -3.59
N VAL A 69 15.61 5.05 -2.57
CA VAL A 69 14.70 5.33 -1.45
C VAL A 69 15.17 6.55 -0.67
N ARG A 70 16.45 6.64 -0.35
CA ARG A 70 17.02 7.78 0.38
C ARG A 70 16.78 9.11 -0.35
N ASN A 71 16.96 9.12 -1.68
CA ASN A 71 16.85 10.34 -2.48
C ASN A 71 15.42 10.64 -2.91
N GLY A 72 14.64 9.61 -3.27
CA GLY A 72 13.29 9.77 -3.81
C GLY A 72 12.17 9.68 -2.78
N TYR A 73 12.42 9.01 -1.66
CA TYR A 73 11.43 8.75 -0.62
C TYR A 73 12.01 9.03 0.76
N PRO A 74 12.44 10.26 1.06
CA PRO A 74 13.10 10.56 2.34
C PRO A 74 12.22 10.27 3.55
N MET A 75 10.87 10.38 3.40
CA MET A 75 9.94 10.02 4.46
C MET A 75 9.93 8.52 4.76
N VAL A 76 10.25 7.68 3.77
CA VAL A 76 10.36 6.22 3.95
C VAL A 76 11.72 5.87 4.57
N TRP A 77 12.76 6.56 4.17
CA TRP A 77 14.11 6.38 4.71
C TRP A 77 14.20 6.72 6.20
N ARG A 78 13.52 7.78 6.61
CA ARG A 78 13.54 8.30 7.99
C ARG A 78 12.14 8.74 8.43
N PRO A 79 11.21 7.80 8.65
CA PRO A 79 9.89 8.16 9.15
C PRO A 79 9.96 8.51 10.64
N ALA A 80 9.18 9.49 11.06
CA ALA A 80 8.91 9.75 12.47
C ALA A 80 7.77 8.86 12.99
N LYS A 81 6.78 8.59 12.13
CA LYS A 81 5.61 7.75 12.47
C LYS A 81 5.10 7.02 11.25
N VAL A 82 4.68 5.78 11.44
CA VAL A 82 4.06 4.94 10.40
C VAL A 82 2.70 4.47 10.91
N GLN A 83 1.66 4.64 10.09
CA GLN A 83 0.32 4.15 10.37
C GLN A 83 -0.20 3.35 9.19
N PHE A 84 -0.67 2.13 9.45
CA PHE A 84 -1.31 1.31 8.44
C PHE A 84 -2.78 1.69 8.35
N LEU A 85 -3.23 2.02 7.15
CA LEU A 85 -4.60 2.33 6.83
C LEU A 85 -5.27 1.14 6.14
N ASP A 86 -6.21 1.39 5.23
CA ASP A 86 -6.97 0.34 4.57
C ASP A 86 -6.12 -0.51 3.62
N LEU A 87 -6.47 -1.80 3.56
CA LEU A 87 -6.00 -2.76 2.57
C LEU A 87 -7.11 -2.91 1.53
N ARG A 88 -6.78 -2.76 0.25
CA ARG A 88 -7.77 -2.77 -0.82
C ARG A 88 -7.33 -3.68 -1.96
N LYS A 89 -8.29 -4.34 -2.56
CA LYS A 89 -8.08 -5.08 -3.80
C LYS A 89 -8.60 -4.24 -4.97
N VAL A 90 -7.72 -3.88 -5.88
CA VAL A 90 -8.03 -3.07 -7.05
C VAL A 90 -7.51 -3.77 -8.29
N ALA A 91 -8.40 -4.12 -9.22
CA ALA A 91 -8.05 -4.81 -10.46
C ALA A 91 -7.19 -6.08 -10.24
N GLY A 92 -7.50 -6.83 -9.18
CA GLY A 92 -6.78 -8.05 -8.82
C GLY A 92 -5.49 -7.86 -8.02
N ASN A 93 -5.06 -6.63 -7.78
CA ASN A 93 -3.85 -6.31 -7.01
C ASN A 93 -4.20 -5.85 -5.60
N LEU A 94 -3.40 -6.27 -4.63
CA LEU A 94 -3.54 -5.83 -3.24
C LEU A 94 -2.70 -4.59 -2.99
N TRP A 95 -3.33 -3.58 -2.40
CA TRP A 95 -2.71 -2.30 -2.07
C TRP A 95 -2.91 -2.00 -0.59
N GLN A 96 -1.81 -1.91 0.13
CA GLN A 96 -1.81 -1.47 1.53
C GLN A 96 -1.51 0.02 1.59
N ARG A 97 -2.48 0.78 2.07
CA ARG A 97 -2.28 2.22 2.30
C ARG A 97 -1.55 2.44 3.61
N VAL A 98 -0.57 3.31 3.56
CA VAL A 98 0.27 3.67 4.72
C VAL A 98 0.37 5.17 4.81
N MET A 99 0.16 5.71 6.00
CA MET A 99 0.45 7.11 6.28
C MET A 99 1.77 7.22 7.01
N VAL A 100 2.66 7.99 6.45
CA VAL A 100 3.99 8.24 7.02
C VAL A 100 4.09 9.71 7.43
N THR A 101 4.47 9.95 8.67
CA THR A 101 4.83 11.30 9.14
C THR A 101 6.34 11.44 9.05
N ASP A 102 6.82 12.47 8.38
CA ASP A 102 8.25 12.73 8.26
C ASP A 102 8.81 13.44 9.50
N GLN A 103 10.13 13.67 9.50
CA GLN A 103 10.80 14.31 10.63
C GLN A 103 10.39 15.78 10.83
N ALA A 104 9.84 16.41 9.80
CA ALA A 104 9.30 17.78 9.87
C ALA A 104 7.83 17.81 10.32
N GLY A 105 7.22 16.66 10.59
CA GLY A 105 5.82 16.55 11.00
C GLY A 105 4.83 16.55 9.86
N ARG A 106 5.27 16.51 8.60
CA ARG A 106 4.37 16.43 7.45
C ARG A 106 3.93 14.99 7.24
N THR A 107 2.68 14.83 6.83
CA THR A 107 2.12 13.52 6.52
C THR A 107 2.18 13.23 5.02
N HIS A 108 2.45 11.97 4.70
CA HIS A 108 2.50 11.45 3.33
C HIS A 108 1.67 10.20 3.25
N LEU A 109 0.86 10.08 2.20
CA LEU A 109 0.10 8.86 1.91
C LEU A 109 0.84 8.06 0.84
N LEU A 110 1.05 6.78 1.13
CA LEU A 110 1.68 5.84 0.22
C LEU A 110 0.77 4.64 0.00
N ASP A 111 0.81 4.09 -1.20
CA ASP A 111 0.17 2.82 -1.53
C ASP A 111 1.23 1.79 -1.87
N TYR A 112 1.27 0.72 -1.08
CA TYR A 112 2.17 -0.41 -1.26
C TYR A 112 1.47 -1.52 -2.01
N GLN A 113 1.92 -1.84 -3.21
CA GLN A 113 1.44 -3.01 -3.92
C GLN A 113 2.13 -4.25 -3.36
N MET A 114 1.33 -5.20 -2.90
CA MET A 114 1.82 -6.42 -2.27
C MET A 114 1.57 -7.62 -3.16
N VAL A 115 2.56 -8.49 -3.25
CA VAL A 115 2.45 -9.78 -3.96
C VAL A 115 2.87 -10.91 -3.04
N GLU A 116 2.18 -12.04 -3.15
CA GLU A 116 2.55 -13.25 -2.42
C GLU A 116 3.50 -14.08 -3.29
N THR A 117 4.62 -14.45 -2.72
CA THR A 117 5.66 -15.25 -3.40
C THR A 117 5.98 -16.49 -2.56
N ALA A 118 6.85 -17.36 -3.06
CA ALA A 118 7.33 -18.51 -2.29
C ALA A 118 8.04 -18.10 -0.99
N GLN A 119 8.54 -16.86 -0.89
CA GLN A 119 9.15 -16.30 0.33
C GLN A 119 8.14 -15.51 1.19
N GLY A 120 6.85 -15.61 0.91
CA GLY A 120 5.80 -14.86 1.59
C GLY A 120 5.46 -13.55 0.88
N TRP A 121 4.88 -12.60 1.60
CA TRP A 121 4.52 -11.31 1.07
C TRP A 121 5.74 -10.46 0.74
N GLN A 122 5.74 -9.85 -0.43
CA GLN A 122 6.81 -8.96 -0.87
C GLN A 122 6.23 -7.69 -1.50
N ILE A 123 7.00 -6.62 -1.44
CA ILE A 123 6.61 -5.30 -1.94
C ILE A 123 6.96 -5.22 -3.42
N ASN A 124 5.94 -5.04 -4.26
CA ASN A 124 6.07 -4.98 -5.72
C ASN A 124 6.08 -3.56 -6.27
N GLY A 125 5.80 -2.59 -5.46
CA GLY A 125 5.79 -1.19 -5.84
C GLY A 125 5.23 -0.32 -4.73
N VAL A 126 5.58 0.96 -4.78
CA VAL A 126 5.09 1.97 -3.86
C VAL A 126 4.71 3.20 -4.68
N GLN A 127 3.49 3.69 -4.48
CA GLN A 127 3.03 4.93 -5.08
C GLN A 127 2.88 5.99 -3.99
N LEU A 128 3.48 7.13 -4.24
CA LEU A 128 3.23 8.31 -3.41
C LEU A 128 1.94 8.95 -3.91
N LEU A 129 0.94 9.00 -3.05
CA LEU A 129 -0.34 9.59 -3.40
C LEU A 129 -0.27 11.11 -3.28
N PRO A 130 -0.85 11.84 -4.25
CA PRO A 130 -0.91 13.29 -4.13
C PRO A 130 -1.78 13.64 -2.93
N GLN A 131 -1.22 14.45 -2.02
CA GLN A 131 -2.04 15.12 -1.04
C GLN A 131 -2.76 16.26 -1.75
N THR A 132 -4.02 16.04 -2.05
CA THR A 132 -4.88 17.16 -2.41
C THR A 132 -4.87 18.08 -1.21
N GLY A 133 -4.20 19.21 -1.36
CA GLY A 133 -3.99 20.13 -0.29
C GLY A 133 -5.30 20.67 0.23
N VAL A 134 -5.78 20.03 1.27
CA VAL A 134 -6.85 20.54 2.10
C VAL A 134 -6.20 21.33 3.21
N GLY A 135 -5.23 22.08 2.87
CA GLY A 135 -4.57 22.85 3.86
C GLY A 135 -4.69 24.33 3.62
N ALA A 136 -5.52 24.64 2.73
CA ALA A 136 -5.78 26.05 2.55
C ALA A 136 -6.55 26.61 3.74
#